data_28528682793d3a2459049c04168de76d
#
_entry.id   28528682793d3a2459049c04168de76d
#
_cell.length_a   1.000
_cell.length_b   1.000
_cell.length_c   1.000
_cell.angle_alpha   90.00
_cell.angle_beta   90.00
_cell.angle_gamma   90.00
#
_symmetry.space_group_name_H-M   'P 1'
#
loop_
_entity.id
_entity.type
_entity.pdbx_description
1 polymer ?
#
loop_
_entity_poly.entity_id
_entity_poly.type
_entity_poly.pdbx_seq_one_letter_code
_entity_poly.pdbx_strand_id
1 'polypeptide(L)'
;KLGLDFLDFDVIQRAKKMAVSRVDNHPWSNMNEEEILRSTGLILADPDTGQEGITLAAILLFGKDQTIMSVLPQYKTDAIYRVKNMDRYDDREVIITNLIDSYRRLMDFGKKHLNDSFVLDGDQSVSARDKILREIISNILAHRDYSNAYTAQFVIESNRIFTKNSNLPHGHG
;
A
#
# COMPACT_ATOMS: atom_id res chain seq x y z
N LYS A 1 17.42 -21.19 -3.91
CA LYS A 1 16.42 -20.80 -2.89
C LYS A 1 15.74 -19.52 -3.35
N LEU A 2 14.41 -19.54 -3.54
CA LEU A 2 13.66 -18.44 -4.16
C LEU A 2 13.50 -17.21 -3.27
N GLY A 3 13.83 -17.30 -1.99
CA GLY A 3 13.59 -16.24 -1.02
C GLY A 3 12.14 -16.13 -0.53
N LEU A 4 11.37 -17.20 -0.65
CA LEU A 4 9.96 -17.23 -0.22
C LEU A 4 9.81 -16.97 1.28
N ASP A 5 10.82 -17.28 2.09
CA ASP A 5 10.85 -16.98 3.53
C ASP A 5 10.77 -15.49 3.84
N PHE A 6 11.08 -14.63 2.89
CA PHE A 6 11.00 -13.16 3.04
C PHE A 6 9.57 -12.65 2.92
N LEU A 7 8.65 -13.49 2.44
CA LEU A 7 7.26 -13.14 2.24
C LEU A 7 6.38 -13.63 3.38
N ASP A 8 5.30 -12.90 3.62
CA ASP A 8 4.24 -13.28 4.56
C ASP A 8 3.14 -13.99 3.78
N PHE A 9 3.07 -15.31 3.90
CA PHE A 9 2.10 -16.12 3.18
C PHE A 9 0.66 -15.87 3.64
N ASP A 10 0.45 -15.43 4.88
CA ASP A 10 -0.89 -15.05 5.34
C ASP A 10 -1.45 -13.87 4.55
N VAL A 11 -0.59 -12.94 4.15
CA VAL A 11 -0.99 -11.80 3.31
C VAL A 11 -1.37 -12.28 1.91
N ILE A 12 -0.61 -13.22 1.34
CA ILE A 12 -0.92 -13.81 0.04
C ILE A 12 -2.27 -14.55 0.09
N GLN A 13 -2.51 -15.31 1.15
CA GLN A 13 -3.77 -16.02 1.35
C GLN A 13 -4.96 -15.06 1.48
N ARG A 14 -4.79 -13.95 2.20
CA ARG A 14 -5.83 -12.92 2.29
C ARG A 14 -6.12 -12.27 0.94
N ALA A 15 -5.09 -11.96 0.17
CA ALA A 15 -5.23 -11.41 -1.18
C ALA A 15 -5.95 -12.40 -2.11
N LYS A 16 -5.58 -13.66 -2.07
CA LYS A 16 -6.26 -14.75 -2.80
C LYS A 16 -7.73 -14.81 -2.44
N LYS A 17 -8.04 -14.85 -1.15
CA LYS A 17 -9.41 -14.94 -0.65
C LYS A 17 -10.28 -13.77 -1.12
N MET A 18 -9.72 -12.56 -1.11
CA MET A 18 -10.41 -11.36 -1.60
C MET A 18 -10.65 -11.44 -3.11
N ALA A 19 -9.68 -11.86 -3.89
CA ALA A 19 -9.80 -11.96 -5.34
C ALA A 19 -10.83 -13.03 -5.73
N VAL A 20 -10.77 -14.21 -5.12
CA VAL A 20 -11.68 -15.33 -5.39
C VAL A 20 -13.12 -14.99 -4.98
N SER A 21 -13.32 -14.21 -3.92
CA SER A 21 -14.65 -13.81 -3.46
C SER A 21 -15.33 -12.79 -4.40
N ARG A 22 -14.58 -12.08 -5.21
CA ARG A 22 -15.09 -11.00 -6.09
C ARG A 22 -15.39 -11.45 -7.51
N VAL A 23 -14.75 -12.50 -7.96
CA VAL A 23 -14.83 -12.97 -9.35
C VAL A 23 -15.10 -14.47 -9.35
N ASP A 24 -16.22 -14.87 -9.96
CA ASP A 24 -16.55 -16.29 -10.14
C ASP A 24 -15.49 -16.96 -11.02
N ASN A 25 -15.10 -18.18 -10.64
CA ASN A 25 -14.07 -18.95 -11.35
C ASN A 25 -12.73 -18.22 -11.49
N HIS A 26 -12.35 -17.46 -10.49
CA HIS A 26 -11.05 -16.78 -10.49
C HIS A 26 -9.92 -17.80 -10.64
N PRO A 27 -8.92 -17.56 -11.52
CA PRO A 27 -7.84 -18.50 -11.76
C PRO A 27 -7.07 -18.92 -10.50
N TRP A 28 -6.97 -18.01 -9.52
CA TRP A 28 -6.25 -18.28 -8.28
C TRP A 28 -6.93 -19.30 -7.37
N SER A 29 -8.21 -19.60 -7.58
CA SER A 29 -8.96 -20.51 -6.71
C SER A 29 -8.32 -21.88 -6.59
N ASN A 30 -7.63 -22.35 -7.63
CA ASN A 30 -6.95 -23.64 -7.68
C ASN A 30 -5.42 -23.55 -7.59
N MET A 31 -4.89 -22.37 -7.24
CA MET A 31 -3.47 -22.11 -7.13
C MET A 31 -3.02 -22.05 -5.67
N ASN A 32 -1.84 -22.56 -5.38
CA ASN A 32 -1.14 -22.27 -4.13
C ASN A 32 -0.41 -20.92 -4.22
N GLU A 33 0.22 -20.49 -3.14
CA GLU A 33 0.87 -19.19 -3.03
C GLU A 33 2.00 -19.04 -4.05
N GLU A 34 2.83 -20.04 -4.21
CA GLU A 34 3.93 -20.02 -5.18
C GLU A 34 3.42 -19.94 -6.61
N GLU A 35 2.38 -20.68 -6.95
CA GLU A 35 1.74 -20.63 -8.27
C GLU A 35 1.13 -19.25 -8.55
N ILE A 36 0.54 -18.60 -7.55
CA ILE A 36 0.04 -17.23 -7.67
C ILE A 36 1.20 -16.27 -7.96
N LEU A 37 2.30 -16.39 -7.23
CA LEU A 37 3.47 -15.54 -7.44
C LEU A 37 4.06 -15.70 -8.83
N ARG A 38 4.12 -16.93 -9.34
CA ARG A 38 4.61 -17.20 -10.72
C ARG A 38 3.68 -16.66 -11.78
N SER A 39 2.38 -16.90 -11.64
CA SER A 39 1.37 -16.47 -12.62
C SER A 39 1.26 -14.96 -12.75
N THR A 40 1.58 -14.23 -11.69
CA THR A 40 1.54 -12.76 -11.66
C THR A 40 2.86 -12.10 -12.02
N GLY A 41 3.90 -12.88 -12.30
CA GLY A 41 5.23 -12.35 -12.62
C GLY A 41 6.00 -11.84 -11.40
N LEU A 42 5.60 -12.23 -10.19
CA LEU A 42 6.28 -11.85 -8.94
C LEU A 42 7.45 -12.79 -8.60
N ILE A 43 7.51 -13.95 -9.23
CA ILE A 43 8.69 -14.79 -9.34
C ILE A 43 9.13 -14.74 -10.80
N LEU A 44 10.36 -14.35 -11.04
CA LEU A 44 10.95 -14.25 -12.36
C LEU A 44 12.30 -14.97 -12.42
N ALA A 45 12.63 -15.47 -13.60
CA ALA A 45 13.95 -16.02 -13.88
C ALA A 45 14.86 -14.92 -14.45
N ASP A 46 16.10 -14.90 -13.96
CA ASP A 46 17.15 -14.08 -14.55
C ASP A 46 17.43 -14.59 -15.97
N PRO A 47 17.31 -13.75 -17.03
CA PRO A 47 17.51 -14.19 -18.40
C PRO A 47 18.93 -14.64 -18.70
N ASP A 48 19.92 -14.18 -17.94
CA ASP A 48 21.33 -14.53 -18.17
C ASP A 48 21.72 -15.84 -17.48
N THR A 49 21.23 -16.07 -16.26
CA THR A 49 21.60 -17.23 -15.45
C THR A 49 20.54 -18.31 -15.39
N GLY A 50 19.29 -17.99 -15.73
CA GLY A 50 18.13 -18.86 -15.56
C GLY A 50 17.70 -19.04 -14.08
N GLN A 51 18.37 -18.38 -13.16
CA GLN A 51 18.09 -18.48 -11.73
C GLN A 51 16.82 -17.71 -11.40
N GLU A 52 15.89 -18.36 -10.73
CA GLU A 52 14.63 -17.74 -10.30
C GLU A 52 14.79 -16.99 -8.97
N GLY A 53 14.02 -15.92 -8.83
CA GLY A 53 13.94 -15.14 -7.59
C GLY A 53 12.65 -14.34 -7.48
N ILE A 54 12.36 -13.87 -6.28
CA ILE A 54 11.25 -12.95 -6.05
C ILE A 54 11.63 -11.53 -6.49
N THR A 55 10.64 -10.80 -6.99
CA THR A 55 10.81 -9.41 -7.44
C THR A 55 10.68 -8.44 -6.28
N LEU A 56 11.13 -7.20 -6.47
CA LEU A 56 10.87 -6.10 -5.52
C LEU A 56 9.35 -5.89 -5.32
N ALA A 57 8.56 -6.01 -6.39
CA ALA A 57 7.10 -5.90 -6.28
C ALA A 57 6.51 -6.97 -5.35
N ALA A 58 7.03 -8.20 -5.37
CA ALA A 58 6.61 -9.25 -4.45
C ALA A 58 6.91 -8.87 -2.99
N ILE A 59 8.06 -8.31 -2.73
CA ILE A 59 8.47 -7.84 -1.40
C ILE A 59 7.56 -6.71 -0.92
N LEU A 60 7.25 -5.74 -1.77
CA LEU A 60 6.39 -4.62 -1.40
C LEU A 60 4.95 -5.06 -1.14
N LEU A 61 4.43 -6.00 -1.93
CA LEU A 61 3.05 -6.49 -1.78
C LEU A 61 2.89 -7.45 -0.60
N PHE A 62 3.84 -8.36 -0.39
CA PHE A 62 3.68 -9.51 0.49
C PHE A 62 4.83 -9.71 1.48
N GLY A 63 5.81 -8.82 1.48
CA GLY A 63 6.98 -8.95 2.34
C GLY A 63 6.66 -8.79 3.83
N LYS A 64 7.46 -9.45 4.65
CA LYS A 64 7.50 -9.19 6.09
C LYS A 64 8.09 -7.80 6.33
N ASP A 65 7.68 -7.15 7.41
CA ASP A 65 8.13 -5.80 7.74
C ASP A 65 9.67 -5.69 7.76
N GLN A 66 10.33 -6.65 8.37
CA GLN A 66 11.79 -6.68 8.43
C GLN A 66 12.44 -6.80 7.06
N THR A 67 11.85 -7.58 6.16
CA THR A 67 12.33 -7.72 4.79
C THR A 67 12.22 -6.41 4.04
N ILE A 68 11.05 -5.78 4.11
CA ILE A 68 10.81 -4.49 3.45
C ILE A 68 11.80 -3.44 3.95
N MET A 69 11.98 -3.32 5.26
CA MET A 69 12.86 -2.33 5.86
C MET A 69 14.33 -2.58 5.55
N SER A 70 14.74 -3.84 5.33
CA SER A 70 16.12 -4.16 4.94
C SER A 70 16.39 -3.85 3.47
N VAL A 71 15.40 -4.00 2.60
CA VAL A 71 15.51 -3.74 1.15
C VAL A 71 15.29 -2.26 0.82
N LEU A 72 14.29 -1.66 1.46
CA LEU A 72 13.89 -0.26 1.26
C LEU A 72 13.72 0.43 2.63
N PRO A 73 14.79 0.90 3.27
CA PRO A 73 14.68 1.55 4.58
C PRO A 73 13.80 2.79 4.61
N GLN A 74 13.60 3.43 3.47
CA GLN A 74 12.75 4.62 3.31
C GLN A 74 11.30 4.29 2.97
N TYR A 75 10.96 3.02 2.86
CA TYR A 75 9.59 2.57 2.67
C TYR A 75 8.80 2.79 3.96
N LYS A 76 8.34 4.01 4.12
CA LYS A 76 7.51 4.41 5.26
C LYS A 76 6.43 5.34 4.75
N THR A 77 5.25 5.24 5.32
CA THR A 77 4.19 6.22 5.15
C THR A 77 3.86 6.80 6.50
N ASP A 78 3.98 8.10 6.62
CA ASP A 78 3.72 8.84 7.84
C ASP A 78 2.31 9.44 7.76
N ALA A 79 1.38 8.86 8.51
CA ALA A 79 0.01 9.35 8.60
C ALA A 79 -0.08 10.35 9.75
N ILE A 80 -0.53 11.56 9.46
CA ILE A 80 -0.50 12.69 10.40
C ILE A 80 -1.89 13.33 10.44
N TYR A 81 -2.38 13.55 11.65
CA TYR A 81 -3.58 14.34 11.92
C TYR A 81 -3.21 15.59 12.72
N ARG A 82 -3.47 16.77 12.15
CA ARG A 82 -3.17 18.07 12.74
C ARG A 82 -4.38 18.99 12.64
N VAL A 83 -5.09 19.16 13.74
CA VAL A 83 -6.24 20.07 13.83
C VAL A 83 -6.05 21.05 14.96
N LYS A 84 -5.74 20.57 16.16
CA LYS A 84 -5.50 21.39 17.35
C LYS A 84 -4.02 21.77 17.48
N ASN A 85 -3.14 20.79 17.33
CA ASN A 85 -1.71 21.01 17.40
C ASN A 85 -1.12 21.17 16.00
N MET A 86 -0.98 22.39 15.54
CA MET A 86 -0.47 22.69 14.19
C MET A 86 1.06 22.63 14.09
N ASP A 87 1.76 22.70 15.21
CA ASP A 87 3.23 22.66 15.21
C ASP A 87 3.78 21.24 15.09
N ARG A 88 3.02 20.26 15.55
CA ARG A 88 3.40 18.85 15.49
C ARG A 88 2.28 18.01 14.88
N TYR A 89 1.46 17.42 15.75
CA TYR A 89 0.32 16.59 15.37
C TYR A 89 -0.54 16.29 16.60
N ASP A 90 -1.81 16.00 16.39
CA ASP A 90 -2.71 15.46 17.41
C ASP A 90 -2.68 13.93 17.43
N ASP A 91 -2.49 13.30 16.27
CA ASP A 91 -2.32 11.86 16.12
C ASP A 91 -1.34 11.56 14.98
N ARG A 92 -0.62 10.46 15.11
CA ARG A 92 0.37 10.04 14.13
C ARG A 92 0.52 8.52 14.11
N GLU A 93 0.67 7.97 12.93
CA GLU A 93 0.98 6.56 12.74
C GLU A 93 2.04 6.40 11.65
N VAL A 94 3.14 5.74 11.96
CA VAL A 94 4.17 5.41 10.99
C VAL A 94 3.91 3.99 10.49
N ILE A 95 3.66 3.85 9.20
CA ILE A 95 3.26 2.60 8.57
C ILE A 95 4.43 2.06 7.73
N ILE A 96 4.89 0.86 8.07
CA ILE A 96 6.02 0.19 7.43
C ILE A 96 5.66 -1.17 6.83
N THR A 97 4.39 -1.54 6.89
CA THR A 97 3.88 -2.83 6.42
C THR A 97 3.82 -2.92 4.89
N ASN A 98 3.61 -4.13 4.37
CA ASN A 98 3.38 -4.33 2.94
C ASN A 98 2.25 -3.43 2.39
N LEU A 99 2.17 -3.30 1.06
CA LEU A 99 1.21 -2.41 0.40
C LEU A 99 -0.25 -2.74 0.74
N ILE A 100 -0.57 -4.01 0.90
CA ILE A 100 -1.95 -4.46 1.19
C ILE A 100 -2.36 -4.01 2.59
N ASP A 101 -1.54 -4.26 3.59
CA ASP A 101 -1.81 -3.84 4.96
C ASP A 101 -1.67 -2.32 5.15
N SER A 102 -0.75 -1.69 4.42
CA SER A 102 -0.62 -0.23 4.41
C SER A 102 -1.88 0.46 3.90
N TYR A 103 -2.48 -0.06 2.83
CA TYR A 103 -3.75 0.44 2.32
C TYR A 103 -4.84 0.40 3.40
N ARG A 104 -5.01 -0.74 4.05
CA ARG A 104 -6.00 -0.91 5.12
C ARG A 104 -5.74 0.05 6.29
N ARG A 105 -4.49 0.14 6.74
CA ARG A 105 -4.13 0.99 7.89
C ARG A 105 -4.32 2.48 7.59
N LEU A 106 -4.01 2.92 6.38
CA LEU A 106 -4.26 4.31 5.96
C LEU A 106 -5.76 4.59 5.84
N MET A 107 -6.55 3.63 5.34
CA MET A 107 -8.00 3.75 5.31
C MET A 107 -8.58 3.88 6.72
N ASP A 108 -8.14 3.06 7.66
CA ASP A 108 -8.58 3.09 9.05
C ASP A 108 -8.20 4.41 9.73
N PHE A 109 -7.00 4.91 9.48
CA PHE A 109 -6.56 6.21 9.98
C PHE A 109 -7.43 7.36 9.44
N GLY A 110 -7.71 7.35 8.15
CA GLY A 110 -8.59 8.35 7.54
C GLY A 110 -10.02 8.29 8.08
N LYS A 111 -10.58 7.11 8.24
CA LYS A 111 -11.92 6.91 8.80
C LYS A 111 -12.02 7.36 10.26
N LYS A 112 -10.96 7.17 11.02
CA LYS A 112 -10.88 7.59 12.42
C LYS A 112 -11.00 9.10 12.58
N HIS A 113 -10.46 9.88 11.63
CA HIS A 113 -10.32 11.32 11.75
C HIS A 113 -11.24 12.14 10.84
N LEU A 114 -11.96 11.51 9.93
CA LEU A 114 -12.87 12.19 9.01
C LEU A 114 -14.31 11.81 9.27
N ASN A 115 -15.20 12.82 9.25
CA ASN A 115 -16.63 12.59 9.33
C ASN A 115 -17.13 11.90 8.06
N ASP A 116 -18.05 10.96 8.26
CA ASP A 116 -18.68 10.28 7.14
C ASP A 116 -19.90 11.06 6.64
N SER A 117 -19.89 11.39 5.36
CA SER A 117 -21.03 11.96 4.66
C SER A 117 -21.32 11.13 3.42
N PHE A 118 -22.60 10.89 3.18
CA PHE A 118 -23.05 10.09 2.06
C PHE A 118 -23.50 10.99 0.91
N VAL A 119 -23.12 10.59 -0.30
CA VAL A 119 -23.56 11.21 -1.55
C VAL A 119 -24.20 10.17 -2.45
N LEU A 120 -25.05 10.60 -3.39
CA LEU A 120 -25.61 9.70 -4.39
C LEU A 120 -24.60 9.50 -5.52
N ASP A 121 -24.41 8.23 -5.88
CA ASP A 121 -23.65 7.81 -7.05
C ASP A 121 -24.58 6.90 -7.87
N GLY A 122 -25.22 7.47 -8.88
CA GLY A 122 -26.34 6.84 -9.56
C GLY A 122 -27.51 6.66 -8.59
N ASP A 123 -28.01 5.43 -8.44
CA ASP A 123 -29.11 5.07 -7.54
C ASP A 123 -28.62 4.62 -6.14
N GLN A 124 -27.29 4.63 -5.90
CA GLN A 124 -26.71 4.16 -4.65
C GLN A 124 -26.19 5.30 -3.81
N SER A 125 -26.46 5.23 -2.50
CA SER A 125 -25.82 6.10 -1.53
C SER A 125 -24.43 5.55 -1.20
N VAL A 126 -23.38 6.35 -1.40
CA VAL A 126 -21.99 5.98 -1.11
C VAL A 126 -21.37 6.96 -0.13
N SER A 127 -20.43 6.47 0.67
CA SER A 127 -19.65 7.32 1.55
C SER A 127 -18.69 8.19 0.74
N ALA A 128 -18.89 9.51 0.79
CA ALA A 128 -17.97 10.46 0.16
C ALA A 128 -16.58 10.37 0.74
N ARG A 129 -16.48 10.19 2.06
CA ARG A 129 -15.23 9.99 2.77
C ARG A 129 -14.46 8.79 2.22
N ASP A 130 -15.10 7.64 2.14
CA ASP A 130 -14.46 6.40 1.71
C ASP A 130 -14.02 6.48 0.25
N LYS A 131 -14.80 7.13 -0.60
CA LYS A 131 -14.46 7.34 -2.01
C LYS A 131 -13.19 8.20 -2.16
N ILE A 132 -13.12 9.31 -1.44
CA ILE A 132 -11.97 10.21 -1.45
C ILE A 132 -10.72 9.53 -0.88
N LEU A 133 -10.87 8.83 0.25
CA LEU A 133 -9.76 8.12 0.87
C LEU A 133 -9.20 7.04 -0.04
N ARG A 134 -10.05 6.24 -0.68
CA ARG A 134 -9.59 5.20 -1.62
C ARG A 134 -8.76 5.78 -2.76
N GLU A 135 -9.20 6.89 -3.32
CA GLU A 135 -8.48 7.56 -4.40
C GLU A 135 -7.12 8.07 -3.94
N ILE A 136 -7.09 8.83 -2.84
CA ILE A 136 -5.86 9.42 -2.31
C ILE A 136 -4.86 8.36 -1.90
N ILE A 137 -5.30 7.34 -1.15
CA ILE A 137 -4.43 6.29 -0.63
C ILE A 137 -3.91 5.39 -1.76
N SER A 138 -4.77 5.04 -2.71
CA SER A 138 -4.34 4.27 -3.88
C SER A 138 -3.26 5.03 -4.67
N ASN A 139 -3.42 6.33 -4.82
CA ASN A 139 -2.44 7.15 -5.53
C ASN A 139 -1.11 7.25 -4.80
N ILE A 140 -1.12 7.44 -3.47
CA ILE A 140 0.13 7.52 -2.70
C ILE A 140 0.90 6.20 -2.71
N LEU A 141 0.20 5.06 -2.73
CA LEU A 141 0.84 3.73 -2.75
C LEU A 141 1.26 3.30 -4.15
N ALA A 142 0.44 3.56 -5.18
CA ALA A 142 0.67 3.08 -6.54
C ALA A 142 1.67 3.94 -7.32
N HIS A 143 1.68 5.24 -7.08
CA HIS A 143 2.48 6.20 -7.86
C HIS A 143 3.70 6.74 -7.11
N ARG A 144 4.00 6.18 -5.97
CA ARG A 144 5.18 6.55 -5.20
C ARG A 144 6.44 6.03 -5.87
N ASP A 145 7.45 6.87 -5.94
CA ASP A 145 8.79 6.45 -6.33
C ASP A 145 9.50 5.82 -5.12
N TYR A 146 9.55 4.50 -5.08
CA TYR A 146 10.16 3.75 -3.99
C TYR A 146 11.70 3.77 -4.02
N SER A 147 12.30 4.28 -5.09
CA SER A 147 13.75 4.53 -5.15
C SER A 147 14.16 5.80 -4.44
N ASN A 148 13.20 6.66 -4.13
CA ASN A 148 13.45 7.92 -3.44
C ASN A 148 13.69 7.69 -1.94
N ALA A 149 14.69 8.39 -1.39
CA ALA A 149 15.10 8.30 0.01
C ALA A 149 14.11 8.92 1.01
N TYR A 150 12.99 9.48 0.57
CA TYR A 150 12.07 10.23 1.40
C TYR A 150 10.82 9.46 1.77
N THR A 151 10.37 9.67 3.02
CA THR A 151 9.12 9.11 3.54
C THR A 151 7.93 9.82 2.93
N ALA A 152 6.93 9.07 2.47
CA ALA A 152 5.66 9.64 2.06
C ALA A 152 4.83 10.08 3.27
N GLN A 153 4.08 11.16 3.15
CA GLN A 153 3.19 11.65 4.20
C GLN A 153 1.73 11.69 3.72
N PHE A 154 0.85 11.25 4.58
CA PHE A 154 -0.60 11.38 4.45
C PHE A 154 -1.10 12.27 5.57
N VAL A 155 -1.56 13.49 5.25
CA VAL A 155 -1.83 14.53 6.24
C VAL A 155 -3.29 14.94 6.20
N ILE A 156 -3.93 14.92 7.37
CA ILE A 156 -5.30 15.40 7.59
C ILE A 156 -5.24 16.64 8.48
N GLU A 157 -5.75 17.75 7.97
CA GLU A 157 -5.93 19.00 8.71
C GLU A 157 -7.42 19.37 8.74
N SER A 158 -7.78 20.48 9.43
CA SER A 158 -9.18 20.89 9.63
C SER A 158 -9.97 21.05 8.32
N ASN A 159 -9.34 21.54 7.29
CA ASN A 159 -9.99 21.96 6.04
C ASN A 159 -9.37 21.34 4.79
N ARG A 160 -8.43 20.38 4.95
CA ARG A 160 -7.79 19.76 3.81
C ARG A 160 -7.21 18.39 4.16
N ILE A 161 -7.12 17.56 3.14
CA ILE A 161 -6.38 16.30 3.15
C ILE A 161 -5.36 16.40 2.02
N PHE A 162 -4.12 16.06 2.29
CA PHE A 162 -3.11 16.05 1.25
C PHE A 162 -2.07 14.97 1.48
N THR A 163 -1.39 14.62 0.40
CA THR A 163 -0.25 13.73 0.42
C THR A 163 1.00 14.52 0.06
N LYS A 164 2.08 14.21 0.73
CA LYS A 164 3.37 14.79 0.45
C LYS A 164 4.34 13.66 0.16
N ASN A 165 4.64 13.46 -1.11
CA ASN A 165 5.81 12.71 -1.52
C ASN A 165 6.95 13.70 -1.55
N SER A 166 7.94 13.50 -0.68
CA SER A 166 9.13 14.33 -0.70
C SER A 166 9.96 13.99 -1.94
N ASN A 167 9.46 14.34 -3.10
CA ASN A 167 10.34 14.47 -4.24
C ASN A 167 11.21 15.67 -3.93
N LEU A 168 12.53 15.47 -3.89
CA LEU A 168 13.42 16.59 -4.08
C LEU A 168 12.87 17.36 -5.29
N PRO A 169 12.62 18.66 -5.18
CA PRO A 169 12.44 19.42 -6.38
C PRO A 169 13.61 19.06 -7.27
N HIS A 170 13.34 18.56 -8.47
CA HIS A 170 14.37 18.42 -9.48
C HIS A 170 15.01 19.79 -9.54
N GLY A 171 16.23 19.88 -9.04
CA GLY A 171 16.89 21.16 -8.95
C GLY A 171 16.94 21.77 -10.33
N HIS A 172 16.12 22.75 -10.53
CA HIS A 172 16.40 23.74 -11.52
C HIS A 172 17.57 24.53 -10.96
N GLY A 173 18.73 23.99 -11.26
CA GLY A 173 19.92 24.82 -11.13
C GLY A 173 19.78 26.00 -12.05
#